data_5b2ef3cc8a162d00237e4c019b3569de
#
_entry.id   5b2ef3cc8a162d00237e4c019b3569de
#
_cell.length_a   1.000
_cell.length_b   1.000
_cell.length_c   1.000
_cell.angle_alpha   90.00
_cell.angle_beta   90.00
_cell.angle_gamma   90.00
#
_symmetry.space_group_name_H-M   'P 1'
#
loop_
_entity.id
_entity.type
_entity.pdbx_description
1 polymer ?
#
loop_
_entity_poly.entity_id
_entity_poly.type
_entity_poly.pdbx_seq_one_letter_code
_entity_poly.pdbx_strand_id
1 'polypeptide(L)'
;MDRLRDPRAASRATQGTRMAVTSSKTIKEDLARSKACVQRDDALKALRFLCKALEGLLQSQIFGREKFEVSIVIGETLQDVMKLGTFKRLFPSGIAYEMGQEKTLYNTLRKLYARLEAAIEKARVERTRKKLEDLDETIIAAQEALKRNEPLEARKLFRKAAEENPEQPGLLSDIGSRLVMAGLLQESLEYLKRAAEVDPNDGRAVSFLIMAYEGMAELDKAEEIVRDTLRRAGGNETLQLKLAKFCLQKREWNEAYNLAKAILAANPANAEAAKIVKQIEPKIFQSGKVPGGGAGPAGGPIKLEL
;
A
#
# COMPACT_ATOMS: atom_id res chain seq x y z
N MET A 1 47.95 -34.38 -7.90
CA MET A 1 47.61 -33.65 -9.12
C MET A 1 47.17 -32.25 -8.72
N ASP A 2 48.14 -31.36 -8.72
CA ASP A 2 48.02 -29.93 -8.42
C ASP A 2 47.13 -29.23 -9.43
N ARG A 3 46.14 -28.46 -8.95
CA ARG A 3 45.54 -27.38 -9.73
C ARG A 3 45.98 -26.03 -9.18
N LEU A 4 46.85 -25.41 -9.93
CA LEU A 4 47.40 -24.10 -9.80
C LEU A 4 46.32 -23.04 -9.45
N ARG A 5 46.51 -22.37 -8.35
CA ARG A 5 45.81 -21.13 -7.97
C ARG A 5 46.31 -19.99 -8.87
N ASP A 6 45.44 -19.42 -9.66
CA ASP A 6 45.69 -18.24 -10.48
C ASP A 6 45.94 -17.01 -9.58
N PRO A 7 47.13 -16.40 -9.60
CA PRO A 7 47.45 -15.25 -8.73
C PRO A 7 46.82 -13.93 -9.20
N ARG A 8 46.00 -13.93 -10.26
CA ARG A 8 45.34 -12.71 -10.78
C ARG A 8 44.00 -12.38 -10.16
N ALA A 9 43.44 -13.25 -9.28
CA ALA A 9 42.18 -13.00 -8.61
C ALA A 9 42.29 -12.13 -7.33
N ALA A 10 43.49 -11.95 -6.80
CA ALA A 10 43.71 -11.20 -5.55
C ALA A 10 43.92 -9.67 -5.72
N SER A 11 43.97 -9.17 -6.97
CA SER A 11 44.26 -7.75 -7.25
C SER A 11 43.05 -6.86 -7.53
N ARG A 12 41.82 -7.34 -7.34
CA ARG A 12 40.59 -6.55 -7.62
C ARG A 12 39.81 -6.08 -6.35
N ALA A 13 40.32 -6.33 -5.16
CA ALA A 13 39.58 -6.03 -3.92
C ALA A 13 40.04 -4.76 -3.17
N THR A 14 40.85 -3.89 -3.80
CA THR A 14 41.21 -2.59 -3.22
C THR A 14 40.93 -1.44 -4.17
N GLN A 15 39.71 -1.33 -4.68
CA GLN A 15 39.21 -0.02 -5.11
C GLN A 15 38.71 0.71 -3.87
N GLY A 16 39.65 1.35 -3.18
CA GLY A 16 39.35 2.34 -2.16
C GLY A 16 38.38 3.37 -2.76
N THR A 17 37.27 3.60 -2.07
CA THR A 17 36.32 4.66 -2.36
C THR A 17 37.11 5.97 -2.44
N ARG A 18 37.47 6.43 -3.64
CA ARG A 18 38.02 7.78 -3.85
C ARG A 18 36.93 8.73 -3.35
N MET A 19 37.12 9.29 -2.15
CA MET A 19 36.33 10.42 -1.69
C MET A 19 36.43 11.49 -2.78
N ALA A 20 35.31 11.77 -3.43
CA ALA A 20 35.25 12.83 -4.42
C ALA A 20 35.65 14.12 -3.72
N VAL A 21 36.77 14.71 -4.10
CA VAL A 21 37.24 15.99 -3.58
C VAL A 21 36.17 17.03 -3.91
N THR A 22 35.46 17.50 -2.91
CA THR A 22 34.36 18.45 -3.06
C THR A 22 34.96 19.78 -3.58
N SER A 23 34.55 20.20 -4.76
CA SER A 23 35.02 21.45 -5.36
C SER A 23 34.27 22.66 -4.78
N SER A 24 34.88 23.85 -4.83
CA SER A 24 34.19 25.09 -4.40
C SER A 24 32.90 25.34 -5.18
N LYS A 25 32.84 24.90 -6.42
CA LYS A 25 31.63 24.98 -7.28
C LYS A 25 30.47 24.18 -6.65
N THR A 26 30.71 22.94 -6.24
CA THR A 26 29.68 22.09 -5.61
C THR A 26 29.18 22.69 -4.31
N ILE A 27 30.08 23.28 -3.49
CA ILE A 27 29.71 23.95 -2.24
C ILE A 27 28.82 25.17 -2.55
N LYS A 28 29.19 26.00 -3.53
CA LYS A 28 28.38 27.17 -3.97
C LYS A 28 27.01 26.73 -4.51
N GLU A 29 26.92 25.62 -5.22
CA GLU A 29 25.65 25.04 -5.68
C GLU A 29 24.76 24.60 -4.50
N ASP A 30 25.31 23.94 -3.47
CA ASP A 30 24.54 23.53 -2.29
C ASP A 30 24.07 24.77 -1.49
N LEU A 31 24.87 25.83 -1.40
CA LEU A 31 24.46 27.11 -0.81
C LEU A 31 23.33 27.77 -1.60
N ALA A 32 23.42 27.78 -2.93
CA ALA A 32 22.35 28.30 -3.78
C ALA A 32 21.05 27.49 -3.61
N ARG A 33 21.11 26.17 -3.48
CA ARG A 33 19.96 25.32 -3.18
C ARG A 33 19.39 25.63 -1.80
N SER A 34 20.23 25.89 -0.81
CA SER A 34 19.79 26.32 0.52
C SER A 34 19.01 27.63 0.44
N LYS A 35 19.54 28.67 -0.23
CA LYS A 35 18.85 29.95 -0.45
C LYS A 35 17.51 29.77 -1.20
N ALA A 36 17.45 28.90 -2.21
CA ALA A 36 16.21 28.58 -2.91
C ALA A 36 15.17 27.89 -2.01
N CYS A 37 15.60 27.05 -1.07
CA CYS A 37 14.71 26.46 -0.07
C CYS A 37 14.21 27.49 0.95
N VAL A 38 15.02 28.47 1.33
CA VAL A 38 14.58 29.60 2.16
C VAL A 38 13.44 30.38 1.50
N GLN A 39 13.54 30.65 0.20
CA GLN A 39 12.47 31.33 -0.54
C GLN A 39 11.15 30.56 -0.58
N ARG A 40 11.20 29.25 -0.41
CA ARG A 40 10.03 28.34 -0.36
C ARG A 40 9.57 28.03 1.07
N ASP A 41 10.13 28.68 2.06
CA ASP A 41 9.89 28.46 3.50
C ASP A 41 10.14 26.99 3.96
N ASP A 42 11.00 26.24 3.22
CA ASP A 42 11.38 24.87 3.57
C ASP A 42 12.61 24.86 4.47
N ALA A 43 12.37 25.06 5.77
CA ALA A 43 13.41 25.17 6.78
C ALA A 43 14.31 23.93 6.90
N LEU A 44 13.73 22.72 6.77
CA LEU A 44 14.48 21.47 6.90
C LEU A 44 15.46 21.28 5.74
N LYS A 45 14.99 21.48 4.50
CA LYS A 45 15.86 21.35 3.32
C LYS A 45 16.88 22.47 3.24
N ALA A 46 16.51 23.71 3.61
CA ALA A 46 17.46 24.82 3.69
C ALA A 46 18.63 24.49 4.62
N LEU A 47 18.32 24.01 5.84
CA LEU A 47 19.34 23.62 6.80
C LEU A 47 20.17 22.41 6.33
N ARG A 48 19.55 21.45 5.68
CA ARG A 48 20.24 20.26 5.12
C ARG A 48 21.30 20.67 4.10
N PHE A 49 20.94 21.54 3.14
CA PHE A 49 21.88 22.00 2.11
C PHE A 49 23.00 22.88 2.71
N LEU A 50 22.70 23.70 3.71
CA LEU A 50 23.71 24.46 4.43
C LEU A 50 24.69 23.56 5.19
N CYS A 51 24.20 22.54 5.87
CA CYS A 51 25.06 21.53 6.52
C CYS A 51 25.95 20.79 5.50
N LYS A 52 25.38 20.42 4.35
CA LYS A 52 26.12 19.74 3.28
C LYS A 52 27.22 20.61 2.69
N ALA A 53 26.94 21.90 2.49
CA ALA A 53 27.93 22.86 2.03
C ALA A 53 29.08 23.02 3.04
N LEU A 54 28.78 23.11 4.34
CA LEU A 54 29.79 23.17 5.41
C LEU A 54 30.63 21.88 5.50
N GLU A 55 29.98 20.70 5.37
CA GLU A 55 30.66 19.42 5.32
C GLU A 55 31.63 19.36 4.13
N GLY A 56 31.16 19.77 2.96
CA GLY A 56 31.98 19.87 1.77
C GLY A 56 33.19 20.81 1.95
N LEU A 57 33.01 21.95 2.62
CA LEU A 57 34.13 22.87 2.93
C LEU A 57 35.13 22.23 3.88
N LEU A 58 34.68 21.52 4.90
CA LEU A 58 35.56 20.85 5.89
C LEU A 58 36.35 19.70 5.28
N GLN A 59 35.81 19.06 4.25
CA GLN A 59 36.45 17.92 3.55
C GLN A 59 37.29 18.37 2.33
N SER A 60 37.13 19.62 1.91
CA SER A 60 37.84 20.16 0.74
C SER A 60 39.23 20.65 1.09
N GLN A 61 40.11 20.69 0.07
CA GLN A 61 41.44 21.34 0.15
C GLN A 61 41.40 22.74 -0.45
N ILE A 62 40.37 23.54 -0.11
CA ILE A 62 40.21 24.92 -0.61
C ILE A 62 40.91 25.86 0.36
N PHE A 63 41.79 26.75 -0.18
CA PHE A 63 42.60 27.69 0.59
C PHE A 63 42.51 29.10 0.00
N GLY A 64 43.04 30.06 0.78
CA GLY A 64 43.20 31.43 0.33
C GLY A 64 41.92 32.13 -0.04
N ARG A 65 41.92 32.87 -1.18
CA ARG A 65 40.82 33.69 -1.65
C ARG A 65 39.53 32.90 -1.87
N GLU A 66 39.65 31.69 -2.39
CA GLU A 66 38.50 30.85 -2.70
C GLU A 66 37.76 30.40 -1.44
N LYS A 67 38.50 30.03 -0.38
CA LYS A 67 37.93 29.71 0.94
C LYS A 67 37.21 30.92 1.54
N PHE A 68 37.83 32.07 1.42
CA PHE A 68 37.25 33.32 1.91
C PHE A 68 35.91 33.67 1.22
N GLU A 69 35.84 33.57 -0.10
CA GLU A 69 34.59 33.78 -0.85
C GLU A 69 33.47 32.82 -0.42
N VAL A 70 33.78 31.52 -0.26
CA VAL A 70 32.81 30.51 0.19
C VAL A 70 32.34 30.82 1.61
N SER A 71 33.23 31.22 2.52
CA SER A 71 32.88 31.53 3.91
C SER A 71 31.95 32.73 4.03
N ILE A 72 32.11 33.74 3.16
CA ILE A 72 31.15 34.88 3.09
C ILE A 72 29.76 34.40 2.69
N VAL A 73 29.67 33.60 1.62
CA VAL A 73 28.37 33.07 1.13
C VAL A 73 27.72 32.17 2.18
N ILE A 74 28.49 31.39 2.96
CA ILE A 74 27.98 30.61 4.10
C ILE A 74 27.36 31.54 5.14
N GLY A 75 28.03 32.63 5.53
CA GLY A 75 27.50 33.60 6.48
C GLY A 75 26.19 34.23 6.04
N GLU A 76 26.11 34.67 4.78
CA GLU A 76 24.88 35.21 4.20
C GLU A 76 23.74 34.16 4.20
N THR A 77 24.05 32.94 3.73
CA THR A 77 23.07 31.84 3.69
C THR A 77 22.58 31.48 5.08
N LEU A 78 23.45 31.46 6.08
CA LEU A 78 23.09 31.23 7.48
C LEU A 78 22.11 32.30 7.98
N GLN A 79 22.40 33.56 7.70
CA GLN A 79 21.51 34.68 8.08
C GLN A 79 20.12 34.55 7.43
N ASP A 80 20.07 34.14 6.15
CA ASP A 80 18.81 33.95 5.46
C ASP A 80 18.04 32.76 6.04
N VAL A 81 18.70 31.65 6.34
CA VAL A 81 18.09 30.50 7.03
C VAL A 81 17.55 30.89 8.41
N MET A 82 18.28 31.70 9.17
CA MET A 82 17.85 32.13 10.52
C MET A 82 16.66 33.08 10.50
N LYS A 83 16.35 33.75 9.36
CA LYS A 83 15.15 34.56 9.19
C LYS A 83 13.85 33.78 9.07
N LEU A 84 13.93 32.48 8.73
CA LEU A 84 12.75 31.61 8.65
C LEU A 84 12.02 31.56 9.99
N GLY A 85 10.69 31.58 9.96
CA GLY A 85 9.85 31.63 11.15
C GLY A 85 10.14 30.55 12.18
N THR A 86 10.51 29.35 11.70
CA THR A 86 10.92 28.22 12.55
C THR A 86 12.17 28.54 13.36
N PHE A 87 13.23 29.12 12.74
CA PHE A 87 14.50 29.40 13.41
C PHE A 87 14.45 30.71 14.17
N LYS A 88 13.76 31.71 13.69
CA LYS A 88 13.56 33.00 14.39
C LYS A 88 12.93 32.81 15.78
N ARG A 89 12.04 31.84 15.95
CA ARG A 89 11.45 31.52 17.26
C ARG A 89 12.43 30.83 18.20
N LEU A 90 13.30 29.95 17.66
CA LEU A 90 14.26 29.17 18.45
C LEU A 90 15.53 29.97 18.76
N PHE A 91 15.94 30.85 17.87
CA PHE A 91 17.17 31.64 17.96
C PHE A 91 16.88 33.11 17.61
N PRO A 92 16.25 33.89 18.50
CA PRO A 92 15.91 35.28 18.24
C PRO A 92 17.12 36.15 17.90
N SER A 93 18.28 35.86 18.50
CA SER A 93 19.55 36.55 18.24
C SER A 93 20.35 35.98 17.06
N GLY A 94 19.80 34.96 16.37
CA GLY A 94 20.51 34.23 15.32
C GLY A 94 21.64 33.34 15.87
N ILE A 95 22.40 32.73 14.94
CA ILE A 95 23.63 31.99 15.25
C ILE A 95 24.79 32.81 14.69
N ALA A 96 25.72 33.23 15.55
CA ALA A 96 26.92 33.90 15.12
C ALA A 96 27.85 32.93 14.36
N TYR A 97 28.43 33.46 13.27
CA TYR A 97 29.44 32.73 12.52
C TYR A 97 30.67 33.64 12.31
N GLU A 98 31.81 33.12 12.64
CA GLU A 98 33.12 33.71 12.39
C GLU A 98 33.94 32.78 11.50
N MET A 99 34.70 33.36 10.58
CA MET A 99 35.60 32.56 9.72
C MET A 99 36.64 31.82 10.56
N GLY A 100 36.84 30.56 10.23
CA GLY A 100 37.72 29.68 11.03
C GLY A 100 36.94 28.78 12.01
N GLN A 101 35.67 29.11 12.29
CA GLN A 101 34.82 28.31 13.20
C GLN A 101 33.84 27.38 12.45
N GLU A 102 34.13 27.04 11.18
CA GLU A 102 33.24 26.24 10.30
C GLU A 102 32.87 24.90 10.93
N LYS A 103 33.82 24.24 11.64
CA LYS A 103 33.58 22.96 12.31
C LYS A 103 32.57 23.09 13.46
N THR A 104 32.71 24.15 14.24
CA THR A 104 31.79 24.44 15.37
C THR A 104 30.40 24.74 14.86
N LEU A 105 30.28 25.58 13.82
CA LEU A 105 29.03 25.89 13.14
C LEU A 105 28.39 24.61 12.57
N TYR A 106 29.15 23.81 11.84
CA TYR A 106 28.66 22.54 11.28
C TYR A 106 28.08 21.63 12.37
N ASN A 107 28.81 21.42 13.46
CA ASN A 107 28.34 20.59 14.56
C ASN A 107 27.04 21.12 15.20
N THR A 108 26.92 22.44 15.34
CA THR A 108 25.73 23.10 15.88
C THR A 108 24.53 22.93 14.93
N LEU A 109 24.73 23.21 13.66
CA LEU A 109 23.65 23.09 12.65
C LEU A 109 23.24 21.63 12.41
N ARG A 110 24.18 20.67 12.47
CA ARG A 110 23.87 19.26 12.37
C ARG A 110 23.00 18.76 13.53
N LYS A 111 23.32 19.20 14.76
CA LYS A 111 22.48 18.88 15.94
C LYS A 111 21.09 19.52 15.80
N LEU A 112 21.02 20.73 15.29
CA LEU A 112 19.76 21.44 15.05
C LEU A 112 18.94 20.72 13.96
N TYR A 113 19.57 20.31 12.86
CA TYR A 113 18.96 19.53 11.80
C TYR A 113 18.35 18.23 12.33
N ALA A 114 19.11 17.45 13.09
CA ALA A 114 18.63 16.20 13.65
C ALA A 114 17.43 16.39 14.61
N ARG A 115 17.46 17.46 15.43
CA ARG A 115 16.33 17.81 16.31
C ARG A 115 15.10 18.23 15.55
N LEU A 116 15.26 19.04 14.49
CA LEU A 116 14.15 19.50 13.65
C LEU A 116 13.54 18.30 12.87
N GLU A 117 14.37 17.46 12.29
CA GLU A 117 13.94 16.24 11.60
C GLU A 117 13.14 15.32 12.52
N ALA A 118 13.66 15.06 13.71
CA ALA A 118 12.97 14.24 14.72
C ALA A 118 11.63 14.87 15.18
N ALA A 119 11.59 16.20 15.33
CA ALA A 119 10.36 16.89 15.70
C ALA A 119 9.30 16.85 14.60
N ILE A 120 9.71 16.98 13.34
CA ILE A 120 8.81 16.87 12.17
C ILE A 120 8.27 15.43 12.08
N GLU A 121 9.13 14.43 12.21
CA GLU A 121 8.72 13.03 12.14
C GLU A 121 7.78 12.67 13.31
N LYS A 122 8.10 13.12 14.52
CA LYS A 122 7.18 12.95 15.67
C LYS A 122 5.81 13.58 15.42
N ALA A 123 5.79 14.81 14.88
CA ALA A 123 4.54 15.50 14.56
C ALA A 123 3.76 14.78 13.45
N ARG A 124 4.46 14.19 12.47
CA ARG A 124 3.86 13.38 11.40
C ARG A 124 3.21 12.12 11.96
N VAL A 125 3.95 11.36 12.77
CA VAL A 125 3.43 10.14 13.42
C VAL A 125 2.21 10.46 14.28
N GLU A 126 2.28 11.53 15.08
CA GLU A 126 1.17 11.95 15.93
C GLU A 126 -0.08 12.35 15.14
N ARG A 127 0.08 13.07 14.00
CA ARG A 127 -1.03 13.40 13.10
C ARG A 127 -1.66 12.14 12.50
N THR A 128 -0.82 11.17 12.06
CA THR A 128 -1.30 9.92 11.52
C THR A 128 -2.06 9.12 12.58
N ARG A 129 -1.52 9.04 13.80
CA ARG A 129 -2.17 8.38 14.94
C ARG A 129 -3.54 9.00 15.22
N LYS A 130 -3.60 10.32 15.36
CA LYS A 130 -4.85 11.02 15.62
C LYS A 130 -5.88 10.80 14.49
N LYS A 131 -5.44 10.83 13.22
CA LYS A 131 -6.32 10.56 12.08
C LYS A 131 -6.91 9.14 12.14
N LEU A 132 -6.14 8.14 12.57
CA LEU A 132 -6.62 6.77 12.75
C LEU A 132 -7.57 6.64 13.94
N GLU A 133 -7.29 7.32 15.06
CA GLU A 133 -8.17 7.38 16.23
C GLU A 133 -9.53 8.00 15.85
N ASP A 134 -9.53 9.15 15.16
CA ASP A 134 -10.75 9.81 14.68
C ASP A 134 -11.56 8.91 13.71
N LEU A 135 -10.86 8.12 12.87
CA LEU A 135 -11.49 7.14 11.98
C LEU A 135 -12.14 6.01 12.77
N ASP A 136 -11.41 5.42 13.73
CA ASP A 136 -11.93 4.32 14.57
C ASP A 136 -13.15 4.77 15.37
N GLU A 137 -13.12 5.98 15.95
CA GLU A 137 -14.27 6.57 16.65
C GLU A 137 -15.48 6.72 15.72
N THR A 138 -15.26 7.18 14.47
CA THR A 138 -16.33 7.33 13.48
C THR A 138 -16.93 5.98 13.08
N ILE A 139 -16.10 4.95 12.89
CA ILE A 139 -16.57 3.58 12.58
C ILE A 139 -17.33 2.96 13.75
N ILE A 140 -16.85 3.15 14.98
CA ILE A 140 -17.53 2.67 16.19
C ILE A 140 -18.91 3.35 16.33
N ALA A 141 -18.97 4.68 16.17
CA ALA A 141 -20.22 5.43 16.23
C ALA A 141 -21.23 4.97 15.15
N ALA A 142 -20.75 4.70 13.93
CA ALA A 142 -21.59 4.15 12.87
C ALA A 142 -22.12 2.75 13.21
N GLN A 143 -21.30 1.92 13.84
CA GLN A 143 -21.70 0.58 14.27
C GLN A 143 -22.73 0.62 15.41
N GLU A 144 -22.58 1.57 16.33
CA GLU A 144 -23.57 1.79 17.39
C GLU A 144 -24.89 2.30 16.83
N ALA A 145 -24.87 3.19 15.83
CA ALA A 145 -26.07 3.63 15.13
C ALA A 145 -26.80 2.45 14.45
N LEU A 146 -26.07 1.50 13.84
CA LEU A 146 -26.65 0.27 13.31
C LEU A 146 -27.32 -0.57 14.40
N LYS A 147 -26.67 -0.72 15.57
CA LYS A 147 -27.24 -1.46 16.72
C LYS A 147 -28.51 -0.80 17.26
N ARG A 148 -28.59 0.54 17.20
CA ARG A 148 -29.78 1.30 17.61
C ARG A 148 -30.87 1.33 16.53
N ASN A 149 -30.69 0.64 15.41
CA ASN A 149 -31.58 0.65 14.27
C ASN A 149 -31.75 2.06 13.63
N GLU A 150 -30.67 2.83 13.57
CA GLU A 150 -30.59 4.16 12.98
C GLU A 150 -29.77 4.11 11.66
N PRO A 151 -30.26 3.49 10.59
CA PRO A 151 -29.48 3.24 9.38
C PRO A 151 -29.07 4.52 8.64
N LEU A 152 -29.85 5.59 8.72
CA LEU A 152 -29.53 6.86 8.08
C LEU A 152 -28.32 7.53 8.72
N GLU A 153 -28.22 7.47 10.05
CA GLU A 153 -27.06 8.02 10.76
C GLU A 153 -25.81 7.18 10.51
N ALA A 154 -25.94 5.85 10.55
CA ALA A 154 -24.84 4.95 10.20
C ALA A 154 -24.28 5.21 8.80
N ARG A 155 -25.16 5.41 7.81
CA ARG A 155 -24.74 5.75 6.43
C ARG A 155 -23.96 7.06 6.36
N LYS A 156 -24.39 8.10 7.07
CA LYS A 156 -23.66 9.38 7.10
C LYS A 156 -22.26 9.22 7.67
N LEU A 157 -22.14 8.48 8.77
CA LEU A 157 -20.87 8.22 9.44
C LEU A 157 -19.94 7.37 8.58
N PHE A 158 -20.43 6.30 7.95
CA PHE A 158 -19.63 5.49 7.02
C PHE A 158 -19.18 6.28 5.79
N ARG A 159 -20.06 7.12 5.23
CA ARG A 159 -19.69 8.00 4.12
C ARG A 159 -18.61 8.97 4.53
N LYS A 160 -18.76 9.63 5.68
CA LYS A 160 -17.76 10.52 6.25
C LYS A 160 -16.41 9.81 6.40
N ALA A 161 -16.40 8.62 7.01
CA ALA A 161 -15.19 7.83 7.19
C ALA A 161 -14.48 7.54 5.86
N ALA A 162 -15.22 7.14 4.82
CA ALA A 162 -14.68 6.82 3.49
C ALA A 162 -14.17 8.06 2.74
N GLU A 163 -14.85 9.21 2.86
CA GLU A 163 -14.46 10.47 2.20
C GLU A 163 -13.23 11.11 2.84
N GLU A 164 -13.11 11.08 4.17
CA GLU A 164 -11.98 11.64 4.92
C GLU A 164 -10.72 10.74 4.87
N ASN A 165 -10.88 9.43 4.54
CA ASN A 165 -9.80 8.47 4.54
C ASN A 165 -9.75 7.60 3.26
N PRO A 166 -9.69 8.22 2.06
CA PRO A 166 -9.79 7.49 0.78
C PRO A 166 -8.62 6.53 0.54
N GLU A 167 -7.46 6.80 1.15
CA GLU A 167 -6.24 6.01 0.97
C GLU A 167 -6.07 4.91 2.03
N GLN A 168 -7.04 4.79 2.98
CA GLN A 168 -6.93 3.79 4.05
C GLN A 168 -7.20 2.39 3.49
N PRO A 169 -6.19 1.48 3.47
CA PRO A 169 -6.36 0.14 2.93
C PRO A 169 -7.44 -0.65 3.68
N GLY A 170 -8.29 -1.35 2.93
CA GLY A 170 -9.32 -2.22 3.49
C GLY A 170 -10.52 -1.51 4.14
N LEU A 171 -10.54 -0.17 4.21
CA LEU A 171 -11.64 0.58 4.83
C LEU A 171 -12.97 0.35 4.09
N LEU A 172 -12.95 0.40 2.76
CA LEU A 172 -14.16 0.21 1.96
C LEU A 172 -14.74 -1.20 2.13
N SER A 173 -13.90 -2.24 2.17
CA SER A 173 -14.35 -3.61 2.42
C SER A 173 -14.83 -3.81 3.85
N ASP A 174 -14.23 -3.12 4.83
CA ASP A 174 -14.71 -3.14 6.22
C ASP A 174 -16.09 -2.49 6.35
N ILE A 175 -16.29 -1.30 5.80
CA ILE A 175 -17.59 -0.62 5.78
C ILE A 175 -18.64 -1.48 5.09
N GLY A 176 -18.34 -1.98 3.88
CA GLY A 176 -19.24 -2.81 3.11
C GLY A 176 -19.65 -4.07 3.85
N SER A 177 -18.70 -4.76 4.49
CA SER A 177 -19.00 -5.97 5.27
C SER A 177 -19.91 -5.69 6.48
N ARG A 178 -19.72 -4.58 7.20
CA ARG A 178 -20.59 -4.17 8.31
C ARG A 178 -22.00 -3.88 7.84
N LEU A 179 -22.17 -3.23 6.70
CA LEU A 179 -23.47 -2.96 6.09
C LEU A 179 -24.19 -4.25 5.68
N VAL A 180 -23.47 -5.23 5.06
CA VAL A 180 -24.03 -6.55 4.74
C VAL A 180 -24.51 -7.25 6.01
N MET A 181 -23.69 -7.28 7.06
CA MET A 181 -24.04 -7.90 8.34
C MET A 181 -25.24 -7.23 9.04
N ALA A 182 -25.46 -5.94 8.79
CA ALA A 182 -26.62 -5.19 9.28
C ALA A 182 -27.87 -5.31 8.37
N GLY A 183 -27.79 -6.09 7.28
CA GLY A 183 -28.90 -6.25 6.32
C GLY A 183 -29.07 -5.10 5.33
N LEU A 184 -28.19 -4.11 5.35
CA LEU A 184 -28.18 -2.97 4.42
C LEU A 184 -27.44 -3.35 3.12
N LEU A 185 -28.02 -4.35 2.43
CA LEU A 185 -27.35 -5.02 1.31
C LEU A 185 -27.13 -4.08 0.11
N GLN A 186 -28.13 -3.29 -0.25
CA GLN A 186 -28.05 -2.37 -1.37
C GLN A 186 -26.98 -1.30 -1.16
N GLU A 187 -26.89 -0.77 0.05
CA GLU A 187 -25.92 0.26 0.41
C GLU A 187 -24.50 -0.26 0.46
N SER A 188 -24.34 -1.53 0.83
CA SER A 188 -23.01 -2.18 0.89
C SER A 188 -22.35 -2.29 -0.49
N LEU A 189 -23.15 -2.39 -1.56
CA LEU A 189 -22.63 -2.61 -2.92
C LEU A 189 -21.70 -1.50 -3.39
N GLU A 190 -21.99 -0.24 -3.07
CA GLU A 190 -21.14 0.90 -3.46
C GLU A 190 -19.72 0.73 -2.90
N TYR A 191 -19.62 0.41 -1.61
CA TYR A 191 -18.34 0.24 -0.93
C TYR A 191 -17.59 -1.00 -1.39
N LEU A 192 -18.29 -2.13 -1.50
CA LEU A 192 -17.68 -3.41 -1.87
C LEU A 192 -17.19 -3.43 -3.32
N LYS A 193 -17.93 -2.82 -4.25
CA LYS A 193 -17.50 -2.68 -5.65
C LYS A 193 -16.25 -1.82 -5.74
N ARG A 194 -16.25 -0.65 -5.11
CA ARG A 194 -15.08 0.22 -5.07
C ARG A 194 -13.88 -0.46 -4.39
N ALA A 195 -14.12 -1.26 -3.34
CA ALA A 195 -13.04 -2.04 -2.72
C ALA A 195 -12.44 -3.04 -3.69
N ALA A 196 -13.27 -3.78 -4.44
CA ALA A 196 -12.82 -4.74 -5.45
C ALA A 196 -12.17 -4.09 -6.68
N GLU A 197 -12.51 -2.84 -7.01
CA GLU A 197 -11.84 -2.04 -8.05
C GLU A 197 -10.45 -1.58 -7.61
N VAL A 198 -10.32 -1.14 -6.34
CA VAL A 198 -9.04 -0.68 -5.77
C VAL A 198 -8.08 -1.84 -5.56
N ASP A 199 -8.57 -2.94 -4.98
CA ASP A 199 -7.83 -4.18 -4.81
C ASP A 199 -8.61 -5.39 -5.32
N PRO A 200 -8.38 -5.82 -6.56
CA PRO A 200 -9.05 -7.00 -7.13
C PRO A 200 -8.75 -8.32 -6.39
N ASN A 201 -7.75 -8.35 -5.51
CA ASN A 201 -7.39 -9.50 -4.70
C ASN A 201 -7.97 -9.44 -3.28
N ASP A 202 -8.74 -8.39 -2.94
CA ASP A 202 -9.44 -8.33 -1.66
C ASP A 202 -10.54 -9.41 -1.57
N GLY A 203 -10.15 -10.58 -1.07
CA GLY A 203 -11.07 -11.72 -0.88
C GLY A 203 -12.23 -11.40 0.06
N ARG A 204 -12.07 -10.44 0.99
CA ARG A 204 -13.13 -9.98 1.87
C ARG A 204 -14.18 -9.20 1.09
N ALA A 205 -13.78 -8.21 0.29
CA ALA A 205 -14.68 -7.46 -0.57
C ALA A 205 -15.49 -8.36 -1.49
N VAL A 206 -14.81 -9.30 -2.18
CA VAL A 206 -15.45 -10.26 -3.09
C VAL A 206 -16.45 -11.16 -2.35
N SER A 207 -16.08 -11.71 -1.18
CA SER A 207 -16.94 -12.60 -0.41
C SER A 207 -18.21 -11.91 0.07
N PHE A 208 -18.11 -10.67 0.58
CA PHE A 208 -19.25 -9.89 1.03
C PHE A 208 -20.08 -9.35 -0.14
N LEU A 209 -19.47 -9.06 -1.29
CA LEU A 209 -20.19 -8.68 -2.50
C LEU A 209 -21.08 -9.82 -3.01
N ILE A 210 -20.57 -11.04 -3.03
CA ILE A 210 -21.35 -12.23 -3.34
C ILE A 210 -22.48 -12.42 -2.34
N MET A 211 -22.20 -12.29 -1.03
CA MET A 211 -23.20 -12.41 0.03
C MET A 211 -24.30 -11.36 -0.10
N ALA A 212 -23.97 -10.12 -0.45
CA ALA A 212 -24.95 -9.06 -0.67
C ALA A 212 -25.88 -9.40 -1.82
N TYR A 213 -25.37 -9.87 -2.96
CA TYR A 213 -26.20 -10.26 -4.09
C TYR A 213 -27.04 -11.52 -3.81
N GLU A 214 -26.51 -12.50 -3.08
CA GLU A 214 -27.27 -13.66 -2.59
C GLU A 214 -28.44 -13.23 -1.70
N GLY A 215 -28.19 -12.30 -0.76
CA GLY A 215 -29.22 -11.79 0.14
C GLY A 215 -30.31 -10.98 -0.55
N MET A 216 -30.01 -10.37 -1.70
CA MET A 216 -30.97 -9.69 -2.57
C MET A 216 -31.64 -10.62 -3.59
N ALA A 217 -31.34 -11.92 -3.57
CA ALA A 217 -31.78 -12.91 -4.55
C ALA A 217 -31.32 -12.62 -6.00
N GLU A 218 -30.28 -11.78 -6.19
CA GLU A 218 -29.68 -11.48 -7.50
C GLU A 218 -28.58 -12.51 -7.85
N LEU A 219 -28.98 -13.78 -7.98
CA LEU A 219 -28.07 -14.91 -8.14
C LEU A 219 -27.22 -14.80 -9.40
N ASP A 220 -27.73 -14.21 -10.49
CA ASP A 220 -26.97 -14.04 -11.74
C ASP A 220 -25.76 -13.12 -11.52
N LYS A 221 -25.92 -12.02 -10.78
CA LYS A 221 -24.83 -11.11 -10.46
C LYS A 221 -23.83 -11.74 -9.49
N ALA A 222 -24.33 -12.50 -8.51
CA ALA A 222 -23.47 -13.24 -7.60
C ALA A 222 -22.59 -14.26 -8.33
N GLU A 223 -23.19 -15.00 -9.28
CA GLU A 223 -22.49 -15.98 -10.11
C GLU A 223 -21.45 -15.32 -11.02
N GLU A 224 -21.80 -14.22 -11.68
CA GLU A 224 -20.88 -13.45 -12.53
C GLU A 224 -19.59 -13.09 -11.75
N ILE A 225 -19.74 -12.57 -10.53
CA ILE A 225 -18.59 -12.21 -9.67
C ILE A 225 -17.74 -13.44 -9.31
N VAL A 226 -18.39 -14.58 -9.01
CA VAL A 226 -17.67 -15.81 -8.72
C VAL A 226 -16.88 -16.29 -9.94
N ARG A 227 -17.52 -16.29 -11.14
CA ARG A 227 -16.87 -16.67 -12.40
C ARG A 227 -15.70 -15.75 -12.73
N ASP A 228 -15.87 -14.44 -12.57
CA ASP A 228 -14.83 -13.45 -12.80
C ASP A 228 -13.66 -13.60 -11.84
N THR A 229 -13.95 -13.87 -10.57
CA THR A 229 -12.92 -14.09 -9.57
C THR A 229 -12.13 -15.38 -9.83
N LEU A 230 -12.82 -16.47 -10.21
CA LEU A 230 -12.17 -17.73 -10.58
C LEU A 230 -11.29 -17.59 -11.82
N ARG A 231 -11.71 -16.79 -12.81
CA ARG A 231 -10.89 -16.50 -14.01
C ARG A 231 -9.61 -15.74 -13.67
N ARG A 232 -9.67 -14.79 -12.73
CA ARG A 232 -8.53 -13.94 -12.34
C ARG A 232 -7.58 -14.61 -11.36
N ALA A 233 -8.12 -15.21 -10.31
CA ALA A 233 -7.34 -15.73 -9.18
C ALA A 233 -7.01 -17.24 -9.30
N GLY A 234 -7.57 -17.93 -10.30
CA GLY A 234 -7.42 -19.38 -10.44
C GLY A 234 -8.33 -20.17 -9.51
N GLY A 235 -8.10 -21.49 -9.47
CA GLY A 235 -8.97 -22.42 -8.75
C GLY A 235 -8.96 -22.21 -7.24
N ASN A 236 -10.06 -21.71 -6.70
CA ASN A 236 -10.34 -21.66 -5.28
C ASN A 236 -11.51 -22.62 -5.00
N GLU A 237 -11.27 -23.65 -4.20
CA GLU A 237 -12.25 -24.69 -3.87
C GLU A 237 -13.56 -24.10 -3.33
N THR A 238 -13.46 -23.09 -2.45
CA THR A 238 -14.64 -22.42 -1.87
C THR A 238 -15.49 -21.73 -2.91
N LEU A 239 -14.85 -21.01 -3.85
CA LEU A 239 -15.55 -20.34 -4.93
C LEU A 239 -16.11 -21.33 -5.97
N GLN A 240 -15.38 -22.38 -6.29
CA GLN A 240 -15.88 -23.48 -7.15
C GLN A 240 -17.11 -24.13 -6.55
N LEU A 241 -17.09 -24.40 -5.23
CA LEU A 241 -18.23 -24.97 -4.52
C LEU A 241 -19.44 -24.00 -4.55
N LYS A 242 -19.19 -22.70 -4.40
CA LYS A 242 -20.22 -21.68 -4.48
C LYS A 242 -20.83 -21.63 -5.88
N LEU A 243 -20.01 -21.67 -6.92
CA LEU A 243 -20.47 -21.76 -8.30
C LEU A 243 -21.30 -23.01 -8.55
N ALA A 244 -20.85 -24.18 -8.06
CA ALA A 244 -21.62 -25.40 -8.17
C ALA A 244 -23.01 -25.31 -7.50
N LYS A 245 -23.11 -24.59 -6.37
CA LYS A 245 -24.38 -24.33 -5.68
C LYS A 245 -25.29 -23.40 -6.50
N PHE A 246 -24.75 -22.36 -7.15
CA PHE A 246 -25.53 -21.49 -8.05
C PHE A 246 -26.05 -22.27 -9.25
N CYS A 247 -25.22 -23.04 -9.92
CA CYS A 247 -25.64 -23.92 -11.02
C CYS A 247 -26.72 -24.94 -10.57
N LEU A 248 -26.60 -25.46 -9.33
CA LEU A 248 -27.62 -26.33 -8.76
C LEU A 248 -28.97 -25.64 -8.60
N GLN A 249 -29.00 -24.38 -8.12
CA GLN A 249 -30.22 -23.59 -7.95
C GLN A 249 -30.86 -23.25 -9.30
N LYS A 250 -30.03 -22.95 -10.30
CA LYS A 250 -30.49 -22.68 -11.71
C LYS A 250 -30.85 -23.94 -12.48
N ARG A 251 -30.71 -25.12 -11.89
CA ARG A 251 -30.92 -26.45 -12.53
C ARG A 251 -29.97 -26.73 -13.70
N GLU A 252 -28.78 -26.13 -13.68
CA GLU A 252 -27.69 -26.38 -14.63
C GLU A 252 -26.90 -27.62 -14.16
N TRP A 253 -27.60 -28.78 -14.21
CA TRP A 253 -27.16 -30.03 -13.58
C TRP A 253 -25.78 -30.49 -14.05
N ASN A 254 -25.52 -30.38 -15.37
CA ASN A 254 -24.25 -30.86 -15.96
C ASN A 254 -23.06 -30.05 -15.45
N GLU A 255 -23.18 -28.72 -15.41
CA GLU A 255 -22.10 -27.85 -14.94
C GLU A 255 -21.89 -28.03 -13.43
N ALA A 256 -22.95 -28.04 -12.63
CA ALA A 256 -22.88 -28.30 -11.20
C ALA A 256 -22.21 -29.66 -10.87
N TYR A 257 -22.54 -30.69 -11.66
CA TYR A 257 -21.92 -32.01 -11.51
C TYR A 257 -20.42 -32.00 -11.83
N ASN A 258 -20.04 -31.38 -12.95
CA ASN A 258 -18.64 -31.28 -13.36
C ASN A 258 -17.80 -30.53 -12.34
N LEU A 259 -18.30 -29.39 -11.85
CA LEU A 259 -17.63 -28.61 -10.79
C LEU A 259 -17.47 -29.43 -9.50
N ALA A 260 -18.54 -30.08 -9.05
CA ALA A 260 -18.48 -30.91 -7.83
C ALA A 260 -17.54 -32.11 -7.98
N LYS A 261 -17.49 -32.75 -9.15
CA LYS A 261 -16.52 -33.82 -9.45
C LYS A 261 -15.08 -33.32 -9.50
N ALA A 262 -14.84 -32.14 -10.07
CA ALA A 262 -13.50 -31.52 -10.07
C ALA A 262 -13.02 -31.23 -8.64
N ILE A 263 -13.92 -30.71 -7.78
CA ILE A 263 -13.61 -30.49 -6.36
C ILE A 263 -13.27 -31.82 -5.67
N LEU A 264 -14.06 -32.88 -5.88
CA LEU A 264 -13.80 -34.18 -5.26
C LEU A 264 -12.54 -34.89 -5.79
N ALA A 265 -12.15 -34.59 -7.04
CA ALA A 265 -10.87 -35.08 -7.58
C ALA A 265 -9.66 -34.42 -6.88
N ALA A 266 -9.76 -33.15 -6.52
CA ALA A 266 -8.74 -32.44 -5.78
C ALA A 266 -8.80 -32.72 -4.27
N ASN A 267 -10.01 -32.78 -3.70
CA ASN A 267 -10.28 -33.00 -2.28
C ASN A 267 -11.42 -34.02 -2.09
N PRO A 268 -11.10 -35.33 -2.03
CA PRO A 268 -12.10 -36.39 -1.86
C PRO A 268 -12.92 -36.31 -0.56
N ALA A 269 -12.41 -35.57 0.45
CA ALA A 269 -13.08 -35.43 1.75
C ALA A 269 -14.12 -34.29 1.76
N ASN A 270 -14.31 -33.55 0.67
CA ASN A 270 -15.29 -32.48 0.61
C ASN A 270 -16.73 -33.01 0.66
N ALA A 271 -17.33 -32.98 1.85
CA ALA A 271 -18.69 -33.49 2.08
C ALA A 271 -19.78 -32.71 1.33
N GLU A 272 -19.58 -31.40 1.07
CA GLU A 272 -20.56 -30.58 0.35
C GLU A 272 -20.58 -30.90 -1.14
N ALA A 273 -19.40 -31.04 -1.76
CA ALA A 273 -19.29 -31.49 -3.14
C ALA A 273 -19.87 -32.90 -3.34
N ALA A 274 -19.62 -33.81 -2.39
CA ALA A 274 -20.21 -35.18 -2.39
C ALA A 274 -21.75 -35.12 -2.31
N LYS A 275 -22.31 -34.23 -1.49
CA LYS A 275 -23.78 -34.06 -1.42
C LYS A 275 -24.34 -33.57 -2.74
N ILE A 276 -23.68 -32.57 -3.40
CA ILE A 276 -24.10 -32.03 -4.70
C ILE A 276 -24.12 -33.15 -5.75
N VAL A 277 -23.06 -33.96 -5.85
CA VAL A 277 -22.97 -35.09 -6.77
C VAL A 277 -24.12 -36.06 -6.53
N LYS A 278 -24.33 -36.51 -5.29
CA LYS A 278 -25.40 -37.47 -4.93
C LYS A 278 -26.79 -36.91 -5.24
N GLN A 279 -27.00 -35.59 -5.11
CA GLN A 279 -28.29 -34.94 -5.40
C GLN A 279 -28.57 -34.83 -6.90
N ILE A 280 -27.52 -34.72 -7.71
CA ILE A 280 -27.64 -34.47 -9.16
C ILE A 280 -27.63 -35.78 -9.96
N GLU A 281 -26.89 -36.81 -9.55
CA GLU A 281 -26.78 -38.07 -10.25
C GLU A 281 -28.13 -38.66 -10.68
N PRO A 282 -29.18 -38.74 -9.83
CA PRO A 282 -30.49 -39.26 -10.26
C PRO A 282 -31.15 -38.38 -11.35
N LYS A 283 -30.90 -37.09 -11.34
CA LYS A 283 -31.52 -36.13 -12.27
C LYS A 283 -30.89 -36.16 -13.66
N ILE A 284 -29.58 -36.45 -13.73
CA ILE A 284 -28.86 -36.59 -15.02
C ILE A 284 -29.13 -37.95 -15.63
N PHE A 285 -29.06 -39.03 -14.84
CA PHE A 285 -29.16 -40.41 -15.37
C PHE A 285 -30.57 -40.89 -15.57
N GLN A 286 -31.59 -40.38 -14.86
CA GLN A 286 -32.99 -40.70 -15.09
C GLN A 286 -33.58 -39.99 -16.32
N SER A 287 -32.98 -38.92 -16.81
CA SER A 287 -33.47 -38.19 -18.01
C SER A 287 -33.03 -38.81 -19.35
N GLY A 288 -32.37 -39.96 -19.35
CA GLY A 288 -32.05 -40.73 -20.57
C GLY A 288 -31.11 -40.04 -21.59
N LYS A 289 -30.61 -38.87 -21.28
CA LYS A 289 -29.55 -38.20 -22.05
C LYS A 289 -28.19 -38.47 -21.39
N VAL A 290 -27.61 -39.61 -21.71
CA VAL A 290 -26.14 -39.80 -21.52
C VAL A 290 -25.47 -38.75 -22.39
N PRO A 291 -24.65 -37.82 -21.82
CA PRO A 291 -23.76 -37.02 -22.64
C PRO A 291 -22.80 -38.03 -23.29
N GLY A 292 -22.76 -38.06 -24.62
CA GLY A 292 -22.15 -39.07 -25.45
C GLY A 292 -20.82 -39.58 -24.91
N GLY A 293 -20.79 -40.91 -24.71
CA GLY A 293 -19.55 -41.66 -24.49
C GLY A 293 -18.70 -41.62 -25.75
N GLY A 294 -17.93 -40.54 -25.91
CA GLY A 294 -16.78 -40.50 -26.79
C GLY A 294 -15.58 -40.95 -26.01
N ALA A 295 -15.14 -42.19 -26.29
CA ALA A 295 -13.85 -42.64 -25.88
C ALA A 295 -12.78 -41.70 -26.45
N GLY A 296 -12.26 -40.79 -25.63
CA GLY A 296 -11.13 -39.94 -25.93
C GLY A 296 -9.94 -40.36 -25.09
N PRO A 297 -8.73 -40.29 -25.64
CA PRO A 297 -7.53 -40.82 -24.99
C PRO A 297 -7.10 -39.99 -23.77
N ALA A 298 -6.35 -40.70 -22.93
CA ALA A 298 -5.79 -40.19 -21.68
C ALA A 298 -5.17 -38.81 -21.70
N GLY A 299 -5.48 -38.05 -20.63
CA GLY A 299 -4.53 -37.18 -19.96
C GLY A 299 -3.93 -36.00 -20.76
N GLY A 300 -4.67 -34.89 -20.90
CA GLY A 300 -4.10 -33.60 -21.18
C GLY A 300 -4.81 -32.54 -20.35
N PRO A 301 -4.12 -31.43 -19.93
CA PRO A 301 -4.77 -30.40 -19.15
C PRO A 301 -5.88 -29.72 -19.96
N ILE A 302 -7.05 -29.58 -19.36
CA ILE A 302 -8.21 -28.94 -19.95
C ILE A 302 -7.84 -27.48 -20.24
N LYS A 303 -7.66 -27.13 -21.51
CA LYS A 303 -7.63 -25.73 -21.96
C LYS A 303 -9.06 -25.20 -21.86
N LEU A 304 -9.30 -24.31 -20.94
CA LEU A 304 -10.46 -23.44 -20.97
C LEU A 304 -10.27 -22.48 -22.16
N GLU A 305 -10.96 -22.75 -23.26
CA GLU A 305 -11.12 -21.74 -24.31
C GLU A 305 -12.09 -20.69 -23.79
N LEU A 306 -11.58 -19.46 -23.74
CA LEU A 306 -12.27 -18.22 -23.39
C LEU A 306 -13.13 -17.73 -24.55
#